data_b24635d5d8a000755987a8da1f181bee
#
_entry.id   b24635d5d8a000755987a8da1f181bee
#
_cell.length_a   1.000
_cell.length_b   1.000
_cell.length_c   1.000
_cell.angle_alpha   90.00
_cell.angle_beta   90.00
_cell.angle_gamma   90.00
#
_symmetry.space_group_name_H-M   'P 1'
#
loop_
_entity.id
_entity.type
_entity.pdbx_description
1 polymer ?
#
loop_
_entity_poly.entity_id
_entity_poly.type
_entity_poly.pdbx_seq_one_letter_code
_entity_poly.pdbx_strand_id
1 'polypeptide(L)'
;MSENEQNLTENRARTVKNVRNFGFLAALCMSLTILSFYIVAFSPQFQNKNHWVLAFISALICFYAAFKALQPLCEINLMRPFHASLVFGIAMMATVSLEERFYSAEFMLIFFTLFTLSAISWTILNFRLARITQNPLFKIYAYMFILSVLSGCIAVFAKAQIGSALHWINILITATAQALLVGAWYGVDDVEDV
;
A
#
# COMPACT_ATOMS: atom_id res chain seq x y z
N MET A 1 37.48 14.55 9.64
CA MET A 1 36.61 13.81 8.75
C MET A 1 37.28 13.80 7.38
N SER A 2 37.57 12.66 6.81
CA SER A 2 38.22 12.58 5.52
C SER A 2 37.27 12.98 4.38
N GLU A 3 37.77 13.45 3.27
CA GLU A 3 36.98 13.84 2.09
C GLU A 3 36.08 12.69 1.59
N ASN A 4 36.54 11.44 1.74
CA ASN A 4 35.78 10.23 1.46
C ASN A 4 34.58 10.04 2.39
N GLU A 5 34.72 10.35 3.68
CA GLU A 5 33.60 10.24 4.66
C GLU A 5 32.53 11.29 4.39
N GLN A 6 32.94 12.50 4.01
CA GLN A 6 31.99 13.56 3.63
C GLN A 6 31.18 13.17 2.38
N ASN A 7 31.85 12.66 1.34
CA ASN A 7 31.20 12.21 0.12
C ASN A 7 30.20 11.04 0.36
N LEU A 8 30.54 10.10 1.23
CA LEU A 8 29.66 8.99 1.59
C LEU A 8 28.42 9.47 2.33
N THR A 9 28.59 10.40 3.29
CA THR A 9 27.48 10.96 4.06
C THR A 9 26.54 11.77 3.16
N GLU A 10 27.07 12.57 2.25
CA GLU A 10 26.28 13.35 1.30
C GLU A 10 25.50 12.47 0.33
N ASN A 11 26.12 11.41 -0.20
CA ASN A 11 25.47 10.45 -1.08
C ASN A 11 24.33 9.70 -0.35
N ARG A 12 24.53 9.30 0.91
CA ARG A 12 23.49 8.67 1.74
C ARG A 12 22.31 9.62 1.95
N ALA A 13 22.55 10.86 2.36
CA ALA A 13 21.52 11.87 2.56
C ALA A 13 20.71 12.13 1.28
N ARG A 14 21.38 12.21 0.13
CA ARG A 14 20.73 12.36 -1.17
C ARG A 14 19.87 11.16 -1.53
N THR A 15 20.33 9.94 -1.24
CA THR A 15 19.57 8.71 -1.47
C THR A 15 18.31 8.65 -0.59
N VAL A 16 18.42 8.95 0.70
CA VAL A 16 17.28 9.01 1.63
C VAL A 16 16.24 10.03 1.17
N LYS A 17 16.68 11.22 0.73
CA LYS A 17 15.79 12.24 0.16
C LYS A 17 15.04 11.74 -1.08
N ASN A 18 15.70 11.04 -1.97
CA ASN A 18 15.08 10.45 -3.16
C ASN A 18 14.08 9.36 -2.77
N VAL A 19 14.43 8.48 -1.84
CA VAL A 19 13.55 7.44 -1.29
C VAL A 19 12.30 8.06 -0.72
N ARG A 20 12.42 9.09 0.12
CA ARG A 20 11.30 9.85 0.67
C ARG A 20 10.38 10.39 -0.42
N ASN A 21 10.94 11.06 -1.42
CA ASN A 21 10.16 11.67 -2.50
C ASN A 21 9.41 10.64 -3.33
N PHE A 22 10.06 9.53 -3.71
CA PHE A 22 9.42 8.45 -4.46
C PHE A 22 8.34 7.75 -3.61
N GLY A 23 8.64 7.46 -2.35
CA GLY A 23 7.68 6.84 -1.44
C GLY A 23 6.46 7.72 -1.17
N PHE A 24 6.68 9.02 -0.97
CA PHE A 24 5.61 10.00 -0.80
C PHE A 24 4.71 10.10 -2.04
N LEU A 25 5.31 10.22 -3.23
CA LEU A 25 4.57 10.24 -4.49
C LEU A 25 3.78 8.94 -4.71
N ALA A 26 4.40 7.80 -4.40
CA ALA A 26 3.75 6.50 -4.48
C ALA A 26 2.54 6.42 -3.54
N ALA A 27 2.70 6.86 -2.29
CA ALA A 27 1.64 6.89 -1.30
C ALA A 27 0.49 7.80 -1.71
N LEU A 28 0.77 8.98 -2.27
CA LEU A 28 -0.24 9.88 -2.82
C LEU A 28 -1.02 9.23 -3.97
N CYS A 29 -0.32 8.66 -4.96
CA CYS A 29 -0.96 8.00 -6.09
C CYS A 29 -1.82 6.81 -5.64
N MET A 30 -1.33 5.99 -4.69
CA MET A 30 -2.08 4.89 -4.12
C MET A 30 -3.32 5.38 -3.37
N SER A 31 -3.18 6.42 -2.55
CA SER A 31 -4.29 7.02 -1.80
C SER A 31 -5.37 7.57 -2.72
N LEU A 32 -4.98 8.29 -3.75
CA LEU A 32 -5.89 8.77 -4.80
C LEU A 32 -6.61 7.60 -5.47
N THR A 33 -5.92 6.53 -5.83
CA THR A 33 -6.51 5.34 -6.43
C THR A 33 -7.56 4.72 -5.51
N ILE A 34 -7.22 4.46 -4.26
CA ILE A 34 -8.10 3.78 -3.29
C ILE A 34 -9.32 4.66 -2.96
N LEU A 35 -9.12 5.93 -2.62
CA LEU A 35 -10.23 6.83 -2.25
C LEU A 35 -11.18 7.03 -3.42
N SER A 36 -10.65 7.09 -4.59
CA SER A 36 -11.44 7.24 -5.79
C SER A 36 -12.28 6.01 -6.10
N PHE A 37 -11.79 4.81 -5.83
CA PHE A 37 -12.57 3.59 -5.93
C PHE A 37 -13.86 3.69 -5.12
N TYR A 38 -13.79 4.28 -3.92
CA TYR A 38 -14.97 4.56 -3.09
C TYR A 38 -15.89 5.62 -3.71
N ILE A 39 -15.34 6.69 -4.29
CA ILE A 39 -16.14 7.75 -4.91
C ILE A 39 -16.90 7.20 -6.13
N VAL A 40 -16.26 6.39 -6.97
CA VAL A 40 -16.91 5.77 -8.15
C VAL A 40 -18.01 4.80 -7.76
N ALA A 41 -17.85 4.08 -6.65
CA ALA A 41 -18.91 3.20 -6.14
C ALA A 41 -20.21 3.97 -5.81
N PHE A 42 -20.11 5.29 -5.50
CA PHE A 42 -21.25 6.15 -5.20
C PHE A 42 -21.71 7.05 -6.35
N SER A 43 -20.90 7.22 -7.38
CA SER A 43 -21.20 8.13 -8.49
C SER A 43 -20.86 7.49 -9.82
N PRO A 44 -21.80 6.78 -10.46
CA PRO A 44 -21.59 6.09 -11.74
C PRO A 44 -21.10 6.98 -12.88
N GLN A 45 -21.29 8.31 -12.74
CA GLN A 45 -20.86 9.30 -13.73
C GLN A 45 -19.35 9.42 -13.89
N PHE A 46 -18.54 8.95 -12.90
CA PHE A 46 -17.08 8.98 -12.93
C PHE A 46 -16.45 7.67 -13.45
N GLN A 47 -17.14 6.95 -14.35
CA GLN A 47 -16.72 5.63 -14.85
C GLN A 47 -15.48 5.63 -15.76
N ASN A 48 -14.73 6.72 -15.89
CA ASN A 48 -13.52 6.71 -16.70
C ASN A 48 -12.38 5.95 -15.98
N LYS A 49 -12.36 4.63 -16.18
CA LYS A 49 -11.46 3.67 -15.52
C LYS A 49 -9.97 3.91 -15.82
N ASN A 50 -9.63 4.63 -16.87
CA ASN A 50 -8.25 4.74 -17.33
C ASN A 50 -7.34 5.55 -16.41
N HIS A 51 -7.86 6.59 -15.75
CA HIS A 51 -7.07 7.42 -14.83
C HIS A 51 -6.63 6.65 -13.58
N TRP A 52 -7.45 5.70 -13.11
CA TRP A 52 -7.19 4.86 -11.95
C TRP A 52 -6.05 3.88 -12.20
N VAL A 53 -6.08 3.26 -13.37
CA VAL A 53 -5.04 2.33 -13.79
C VAL A 53 -3.70 3.05 -13.89
N LEU A 54 -3.68 4.25 -14.47
CA LEU A 54 -2.45 5.05 -14.55
C LEU A 54 -1.93 5.46 -13.18
N ALA A 55 -2.80 5.92 -12.27
CA ALA A 55 -2.40 6.29 -10.91
C ALA A 55 -1.87 5.08 -10.14
N PHE A 56 -2.51 3.91 -10.28
CA PHE A 56 -2.06 2.67 -9.66
C PHE A 56 -0.70 2.21 -10.18
N ILE A 57 -0.51 2.18 -11.51
CA ILE A 57 0.77 1.82 -12.13
C ILE A 57 1.87 2.79 -11.68
N SER A 58 1.58 4.11 -11.67
CA SER A 58 2.53 5.11 -11.19
C SER A 58 2.93 4.89 -9.73
N ALA A 59 1.95 4.55 -8.86
CA ALA A 59 2.23 4.20 -7.48
C ALA A 59 3.18 3.00 -7.37
N LEU A 60 2.93 1.94 -8.13
CA LEU A 60 3.76 0.73 -8.12
C LEU A 60 5.19 1.01 -8.59
N ILE A 61 5.36 1.79 -9.66
CA ILE A 61 6.67 2.18 -10.18
C ILE A 61 7.44 3.01 -9.14
N CYS A 62 6.77 3.98 -8.51
CA CYS A 62 7.38 4.83 -7.49
C CYS A 62 7.74 4.03 -6.23
N PHE A 63 6.89 3.11 -5.76
CA PHE A 63 7.23 2.21 -4.65
C PHE A 63 8.40 1.30 -4.99
N TYR A 64 8.41 0.72 -6.19
CA TYR A 64 9.53 -0.10 -6.64
C TYR A 64 10.85 0.70 -6.62
N ALA A 65 10.83 1.93 -7.15
CA ALA A 65 12.00 2.81 -7.14
C ALA A 65 12.45 3.15 -5.72
N ALA A 66 11.52 3.47 -4.81
CA ALA A 66 11.81 3.75 -3.41
C ALA A 66 12.44 2.54 -2.70
N PHE A 67 11.84 1.36 -2.82
CA PHE A 67 12.36 0.15 -2.17
C PHE A 67 13.67 -0.33 -2.76
N LYS A 68 13.86 -0.21 -4.07
CA LYS A 68 15.13 -0.53 -4.74
C LYS A 68 16.25 0.40 -4.29
N ALA A 69 15.97 1.68 -4.12
CA ALA A 69 16.94 2.66 -3.63
C ALA A 69 17.23 2.49 -2.12
N LEU A 70 16.25 2.01 -1.34
CA LEU A 70 16.38 1.76 0.09
C LEU A 70 17.12 0.46 0.41
N GLN A 71 16.99 -0.56 -0.44
CA GLN A 71 17.55 -1.90 -0.21
C GLN A 71 19.06 -1.92 0.09
N PRO A 72 19.93 -1.16 -0.59
CA PRO A 72 21.36 -1.14 -0.27
C PRO A 72 21.70 -0.39 1.03
N LEU A 73 20.76 0.36 1.60
CA LEU A 73 20.94 1.12 2.84
C LEU A 73 20.54 0.33 4.07
N CYS A 74 20.01 -0.91 3.92
CA CYS A 74 19.55 -1.73 5.03
C CYS A 74 19.79 -3.21 4.76
N GLU A 75 20.03 -3.99 5.82
CA GLU A 75 20.18 -5.45 5.73
C GLU A 75 18.85 -6.18 5.55
N ILE A 76 17.74 -5.57 5.96
CA ILE A 76 16.42 -6.16 5.90
C ILE A 76 15.92 -6.17 4.46
N ASN A 77 15.55 -7.35 3.95
CA ASN A 77 15.04 -7.50 2.60
C ASN A 77 13.61 -6.95 2.46
N LEU A 78 13.46 -5.79 1.82
CA LEU A 78 12.18 -5.14 1.53
C LEU A 78 11.54 -5.64 0.23
N MET A 79 12.37 -6.07 -0.72
CA MET A 79 11.87 -6.43 -2.05
C MET A 79 11.03 -7.72 -2.03
N ARG A 80 11.35 -8.69 -1.16
CA ARG A 80 10.58 -9.94 -1.06
C ARG A 80 9.11 -9.74 -0.70
N PRO A 81 8.76 -9.06 0.42
CA PRO A 81 7.35 -8.84 0.75
C PRO A 81 6.67 -7.91 -0.25
N PHE A 82 7.39 -6.96 -0.87
CA PHE A 82 6.84 -6.12 -1.92
C PHE A 82 6.47 -6.94 -3.16
N HIS A 83 7.38 -7.77 -3.67
CA HIS A 83 7.10 -8.64 -4.82
C HIS A 83 5.98 -9.64 -4.51
N ALA A 84 5.96 -10.23 -3.31
CA ALA A 84 4.88 -11.12 -2.90
C ALA A 84 3.53 -10.40 -2.91
N SER A 85 3.43 -9.21 -2.32
CA SER A 85 2.20 -8.42 -2.35
C SER A 85 1.77 -8.09 -3.78
N LEU A 86 2.71 -7.73 -4.66
CA LEU A 86 2.44 -7.40 -6.05
C LEU A 86 1.93 -8.62 -6.83
N VAL A 87 2.59 -9.78 -6.71
CA VAL A 87 2.21 -11.02 -7.41
C VAL A 87 0.83 -11.48 -6.96
N PHE A 88 0.56 -11.52 -5.65
CA PHE A 88 -0.75 -11.89 -5.13
C PHE A 88 -1.84 -10.88 -5.50
N GLY A 89 -1.51 -9.58 -5.50
CA GLY A 89 -2.43 -8.53 -5.93
C GLY A 89 -2.80 -8.64 -7.41
N ILE A 90 -1.83 -8.89 -8.30
CA ILE A 90 -2.09 -9.11 -9.73
C ILE A 90 -2.91 -10.37 -9.95
N ALA A 91 -2.56 -11.49 -9.28
CA ALA A 91 -3.31 -12.73 -9.37
C ALA A 91 -4.77 -12.55 -8.89
N MET A 92 -4.99 -11.79 -7.81
CA MET A 92 -6.31 -11.42 -7.34
C MET A 92 -7.10 -10.63 -8.39
N MET A 93 -6.49 -9.62 -9.02
CA MET A 93 -7.14 -8.83 -10.08
C MET A 93 -7.47 -9.68 -11.30
N ALA A 94 -6.61 -10.64 -11.67
CA ALA A 94 -6.91 -11.59 -12.74
C ALA A 94 -8.11 -12.48 -12.38
N THR A 95 -8.23 -12.91 -11.11
CA THR A 95 -9.38 -13.69 -10.64
C THR A 95 -10.69 -12.89 -10.79
N VAL A 96 -10.69 -11.61 -10.38
CA VAL A 96 -11.87 -10.73 -10.55
C VAL A 96 -12.27 -10.60 -12.02
N SER A 97 -11.31 -10.48 -12.92
CA SER A 97 -11.58 -10.35 -14.36
C SER A 97 -12.18 -11.64 -14.97
N LEU A 98 -11.93 -12.79 -14.34
CA LEU A 98 -12.49 -14.09 -14.76
C LEU A 98 -13.85 -14.36 -14.10
N GLU A 99 -14.15 -13.74 -12.96
CA GLU A 99 -15.39 -13.95 -12.19
C GLU A 99 -16.64 -13.64 -13.00
N GLU A 100 -16.60 -12.65 -13.90
CA GLU A 100 -17.73 -12.35 -14.80
C GLU A 100 -18.17 -13.55 -15.66
N ARG A 101 -17.27 -14.56 -15.82
CA ARG A 101 -17.54 -15.75 -16.62
C ARG A 101 -17.79 -17.01 -15.78
N PHE A 102 -17.32 -17.03 -14.52
CA PHE A 102 -17.32 -18.23 -13.67
C PHE A 102 -17.66 -17.89 -12.22
N TYR A 103 -18.93 -17.64 -11.95
CA TYR A 103 -19.41 -17.40 -10.58
C TYR A 103 -19.45 -18.75 -9.82
N SER A 104 -18.38 -19.08 -9.09
CA SER A 104 -18.35 -20.26 -8.23
C SER A 104 -17.78 -19.95 -6.85
N ALA A 105 -18.16 -20.75 -5.85
CA ALA A 105 -17.63 -20.63 -4.50
C ALA A 105 -16.10 -20.81 -4.44
N GLU A 106 -15.55 -21.58 -5.35
CA GLU A 106 -14.11 -21.82 -5.46
C GLU A 106 -13.36 -20.56 -5.90
N PHE A 107 -13.91 -19.78 -6.85
CA PHE A 107 -13.33 -18.49 -7.25
C PHE A 107 -13.31 -17.50 -6.09
N MET A 108 -14.38 -17.42 -5.30
CA MET A 108 -14.42 -16.58 -4.10
C MET A 108 -13.36 -17.01 -3.09
N LEU A 109 -13.17 -18.29 -2.87
CA LEU A 109 -12.13 -18.80 -1.97
C LEU A 109 -10.73 -18.43 -2.45
N ILE A 110 -10.44 -18.61 -3.75
CA ILE A 110 -9.17 -18.22 -4.36
C ILE A 110 -8.94 -16.73 -4.21
N PHE A 111 -9.95 -15.89 -4.53
CA PHE A 111 -9.89 -14.43 -4.38
C PHE A 111 -9.53 -14.02 -2.95
N PHE A 112 -10.27 -14.52 -1.94
CA PHE A 112 -10.02 -14.18 -0.54
C PHE A 112 -8.64 -14.68 -0.06
N THR A 113 -8.19 -15.83 -0.54
CA THR A 113 -6.86 -16.35 -0.22
C THR A 113 -5.77 -15.44 -0.77
N LEU A 114 -5.84 -15.07 -2.05
CA LEU A 114 -4.87 -14.17 -2.70
C LEU A 114 -4.89 -12.78 -2.06
N PHE A 115 -6.07 -12.25 -1.78
CA PHE A 115 -6.24 -10.97 -1.08
C PHE A 115 -5.57 -10.99 0.31
N THR A 116 -5.80 -12.05 1.08
CA THR A 116 -5.21 -12.21 2.41
C THR A 116 -3.68 -12.30 2.33
N LEU A 117 -3.14 -13.08 1.40
CA LEU A 117 -1.70 -13.20 1.20
C LEU A 117 -1.05 -11.87 0.78
N SER A 118 -1.71 -11.13 -0.11
CA SER A 118 -1.28 -9.78 -0.51
C SER A 118 -1.29 -8.82 0.69
N ALA A 119 -2.37 -8.81 1.47
CA ALA A 119 -2.51 -7.96 2.65
C ALA A 119 -1.48 -8.27 3.74
N ILE A 120 -1.20 -9.55 4.00
CA ILE A 120 -0.16 -9.98 4.95
C ILE A 120 1.21 -9.51 4.47
N SER A 121 1.53 -9.71 3.18
CA SER A 121 2.82 -9.32 2.61
C SER A 121 3.03 -7.80 2.68
N TRP A 122 1.99 -7.02 2.40
CA TRP A 122 2.00 -5.55 2.53
C TRP A 122 2.16 -5.08 3.97
N THR A 123 1.50 -5.76 4.91
CA THR A 123 1.62 -5.49 6.34
C THR A 123 3.04 -5.75 6.84
N ILE A 124 3.64 -6.90 6.47
CA ILE A 124 5.03 -7.23 6.80
C ILE A 124 5.99 -6.17 6.27
N LEU A 125 5.77 -5.71 5.04
CA LEU A 125 6.59 -4.66 4.43
C LEU A 125 6.56 -3.38 5.27
N ASN A 126 5.38 -2.94 5.71
CA ASN A 126 5.23 -1.71 6.49
C ASN A 126 5.82 -1.84 7.92
N PHE A 127 5.75 -3.02 8.54
CA PHE A 127 6.47 -3.25 9.79
C PHE A 127 8.00 -3.20 9.62
N ARG A 128 8.53 -3.72 8.49
CA ARG A 128 9.95 -3.60 8.16
C ARG A 128 10.35 -2.15 7.91
N LEU A 129 9.53 -1.38 7.18
CA LEU A 129 9.74 0.06 6.98
C LEU A 129 9.77 0.80 8.32
N ALA A 130 8.82 0.54 9.21
CA ALA A 130 8.79 1.15 10.54
C ALA A 130 10.08 0.90 11.32
N ARG A 131 10.65 -0.30 11.19
CA ARG A 131 11.89 -0.68 11.87
C ARG A 131 13.11 0.03 11.27
N ILE A 132 13.22 0.08 9.95
CA ILE A 132 14.36 0.67 9.24
C ILE A 132 14.37 2.19 9.33
N THR A 133 13.21 2.83 9.20
CA THR A 133 13.08 4.30 9.22
C THR A 133 12.85 4.87 10.61
N GLN A 134 12.75 4.02 11.65
CA GLN A 134 12.36 4.41 13.01
C GLN A 134 11.09 5.27 13.08
N ASN A 135 10.30 5.28 11.99
CA ASN A 135 9.08 6.07 11.90
C ASN A 135 7.86 5.24 12.36
N PRO A 136 7.28 5.56 13.52
CA PRO A 136 6.15 4.80 14.07
C PRO A 136 4.89 4.86 13.21
N LEU A 137 4.77 5.86 12.33
CA LEU A 137 3.61 6.01 11.45
C LEU A 137 3.43 4.82 10.50
N PHE A 138 4.50 4.18 10.03
CA PHE A 138 4.40 2.95 9.25
C PHE A 138 3.77 1.81 10.05
N LYS A 139 4.09 1.70 11.34
CA LYS A 139 3.50 0.70 12.22
C LYS A 139 2.03 0.98 12.49
N ILE A 140 1.68 2.23 12.76
CA ILE A 140 0.29 2.66 12.97
C ILE A 140 -0.52 2.45 11.69
N TYR A 141 0.04 2.82 10.54
CA TYR A 141 -0.56 2.53 9.24
C TYR A 141 -0.83 1.04 9.04
N ALA A 142 0.14 0.16 9.35
CA ALA A 142 -0.05 -1.27 9.21
C ALA A 142 -1.23 -1.80 10.04
N TYR A 143 -1.41 -1.34 11.28
CA TYR A 143 -2.58 -1.68 12.09
C TYR A 143 -3.88 -1.12 11.52
N MET A 144 -3.89 0.15 11.08
CA MET A 144 -5.07 0.75 10.45
C MET A 144 -5.45 0.08 9.13
N PHE A 145 -4.44 -0.38 8.37
CA PHE A 145 -4.67 -1.15 7.15
C PHE A 145 -5.33 -2.50 7.46
N ILE A 146 -4.86 -3.25 8.46
CA ILE A 146 -5.51 -4.48 8.92
C ILE A 146 -6.95 -4.21 9.34
N LEU A 147 -7.19 -3.16 10.12
CA LEU A 147 -8.53 -2.77 10.56
C LEU A 147 -9.44 -2.43 9.38
N SER A 148 -8.91 -1.72 8.35
CA SER A 148 -9.63 -1.42 7.11
C SER A 148 -10.03 -2.69 6.36
N VAL A 149 -9.11 -3.66 6.24
CA VAL A 149 -9.37 -4.95 5.60
C VAL A 149 -10.47 -5.71 6.35
N LEU A 150 -10.35 -5.82 7.68
CA LEU A 150 -11.33 -6.52 8.51
C LEU A 150 -12.71 -5.87 8.45
N SER A 151 -12.78 -4.54 8.58
CA SER A 151 -14.05 -3.80 8.49
C SER A 151 -14.68 -3.92 7.10
N GLY A 152 -13.87 -3.94 6.03
CA GLY A 152 -14.34 -4.18 4.68
C GLY A 152 -14.93 -5.58 4.50
N CYS A 153 -14.27 -6.61 5.01
CA CYS A 153 -14.79 -7.98 5.00
C CYS A 153 -16.12 -8.05 5.77
N ILE A 154 -16.20 -7.47 6.98
CA ILE A 154 -17.42 -7.45 7.77
C ILE A 154 -18.56 -6.73 7.01
N ALA A 155 -18.27 -5.60 6.36
CA ALA A 155 -19.26 -4.84 5.59
C ALA A 155 -19.81 -5.66 4.40
N VAL A 156 -18.98 -6.48 3.75
CA VAL A 156 -19.41 -7.39 2.67
C VAL A 156 -20.33 -8.48 3.18
N PHE A 157 -20.05 -9.06 4.35
CA PHE A 157 -20.83 -10.17 4.90
C PHE A 157 -22.08 -9.72 5.69
N ALA A 158 -22.08 -8.52 6.25
CA ALA A 158 -23.18 -7.98 7.06
C ALA A 158 -24.37 -7.45 6.23
N LYS A 159 -24.64 -8.03 5.07
CA LYS A 159 -25.66 -7.58 4.10
C LYS A 159 -26.98 -7.17 4.77
N ALA A 160 -27.46 -6.00 4.41
CA ALA A 160 -28.83 -5.49 4.37
C ALA A 160 -29.35 -4.57 5.51
N GLN A 161 -28.95 -4.66 6.77
CA GLN A 161 -29.50 -3.76 7.80
C GLN A 161 -28.50 -2.78 8.42
N ILE A 162 -27.23 -3.13 8.47
CA ILE A 162 -26.14 -2.31 9.05
C ILE A 162 -25.17 -1.81 7.93
N GLY A 163 -25.41 -2.24 6.69
CA GLY A 163 -24.48 -2.10 5.58
C GLY A 163 -24.02 -0.67 5.27
N SER A 164 -24.92 0.33 5.35
CA SER A 164 -24.54 1.72 5.04
C SER A 164 -23.62 2.34 6.10
N ALA A 165 -23.92 2.13 7.38
CA ALA A 165 -23.09 2.67 8.46
C ALA A 165 -21.71 2.02 8.49
N LEU A 166 -21.62 0.69 8.35
CA LEU A 166 -20.35 -0.03 8.28
C LEU A 166 -19.52 0.39 7.06
N HIS A 167 -20.16 0.68 5.94
CA HIS A 167 -19.49 1.15 4.75
C HIS A 167 -18.84 2.52 4.97
N TRP A 168 -19.55 3.48 5.58
CA TRP A 168 -18.99 4.78 5.94
C TRP A 168 -17.83 4.66 6.95
N ILE A 169 -17.97 3.79 7.94
CA ILE A 169 -16.92 3.51 8.91
C ILE A 169 -15.68 2.97 8.19
N ASN A 170 -15.85 2.01 7.27
CA ASN A 170 -14.74 1.48 6.49
C ASN A 170 -14.05 2.54 5.62
N ILE A 171 -14.81 3.45 5.00
CA ILE A 171 -14.26 4.59 4.25
C ILE A 171 -13.41 5.47 5.15
N LEU A 172 -13.89 5.83 6.34
CA LEU A 172 -13.16 6.67 7.29
C LEU A 172 -11.86 5.99 7.76
N ILE A 173 -11.93 4.70 8.10
CA ILE A 173 -10.75 3.92 8.50
C ILE A 173 -9.73 3.88 7.35
N THR A 174 -10.19 3.62 6.14
CA THR A 174 -9.34 3.55 4.95
C THR A 174 -8.71 4.90 4.64
N ALA A 175 -9.49 5.99 4.67
CA ALA A 175 -8.98 7.35 4.45
C ALA A 175 -7.92 7.73 5.49
N THR A 176 -8.16 7.39 6.76
CA THR A 176 -7.19 7.60 7.84
C THR A 176 -5.92 6.79 7.61
N ALA A 177 -6.04 5.52 7.22
CA ALA A 177 -4.88 4.70 6.88
C ALA A 177 -4.07 5.32 5.73
N GLN A 178 -4.73 5.78 4.66
CA GLN A 178 -4.03 6.41 3.53
C GLN A 178 -3.31 7.71 3.94
N ALA A 179 -3.92 8.54 4.76
CA ALA A 179 -3.29 9.74 5.30
C ALA A 179 -2.04 9.41 6.14
N LEU A 180 -2.11 8.35 6.95
CA LEU A 180 -0.97 7.85 7.73
C LEU A 180 0.16 7.35 6.83
N LEU A 181 -0.14 6.65 5.73
CA LEU A 181 0.88 6.18 4.78
C LEU A 181 1.61 7.36 4.12
N VAL A 182 0.85 8.37 3.68
CA VAL A 182 1.42 9.59 3.10
C VAL A 182 2.30 10.33 4.12
N GLY A 183 1.80 10.49 5.36
CA GLY A 183 2.55 11.10 6.46
C GLY A 183 3.80 10.30 6.85
N ALA A 184 3.73 8.97 6.82
CA ALA A 184 4.86 8.10 7.12
C ALA A 184 6.01 8.31 6.12
N TRP A 185 5.71 8.35 4.82
CA TRP A 185 6.71 8.60 3.78
C TRP A 185 7.25 10.04 3.82
N TYR A 186 6.41 11.01 4.15
CA TYR A 186 6.87 12.39 4.32
C TYR A 186 7.87 12.55 5.46
N GLY A 187 7.69 11.80 6.54
CA GLY A 187 8.54 11.82 7.73
C GLY A 187 9.74 10.85 7.68
N VAL A 188 10.16 10.37 6.52
CA VAL A 188 11.41 9.59 6.37
C VAL A 188 12.58 10.56 6.26
N ASP A 189 13.29 10.75 7.38
CA ASP A 189 14.44 11.66 7.45
C ASP A 189 15.77 10.91 7.53
N ASP A 190 15.78 9.68 8.05
CA ASP A 190 16.95 8.83 8.11
C ASP A 190 16.58 7.34 7.96
N VAL A 191 17.59 6.50 7.74
CA VAL A 191 17.46 5.05 7.59
C VAL A 191 18.57 4.41 8.41
N GLU A 192 18.19 3.59 9.39
CA GLU A 192 19.15 2.84 10.20
C GLU A 192 19.66 1.59 9.46
N ASP A 193 20.95 1.30 9.65
CA ASP A 193 21.58 0.03 9.27
C ASP A 193 21.15 -1.03 10.31
N VAL A 194 20.00 -1.71 10.06
CA VAL A 194 19.44 -2.75 10.95
C VAL A 194 19.44 -4.08 10.24
#